data_8d68145b51c315f498beaf9a6a7a1cb1
#
_entry.id   8d68145b51c315f498beaf9a6a7a1cb1
#
_cell.length_a   1.000
_cell.length_b   1.000
_cell.length_c   1.000
_cell.angle_alpha   90.00
_cell.angle_beta   90.00
_cell.angle_gamma   90.00
#
_symmetry.space_group_name_H-M   'P 1'
#
loop_
_entity.id
_entity.type
_entity.pdbx_description
1 polymer ?
#
loop_
_entity_poly.entity_id
_entity_poly.type
_entity_poly.pdbx_seq_one_letter_code
_entity_poly.pdbx_strand_id
1 'polypeptide(L)'
;MQVENPIVSLHQVEVNFDGYKAVNDVTIDFPAKGVHFIIGPNGAGKTTILDVICGRVKAAKGKVVYQQKREIQNLKPEKIVHMGISRKFQNPTIFPTQTVYQNMKLAIISGKSPFWYLVQTKLTNKQKHKIDEVLDSLDLLLYKSAISGSLSHGQKQWLEIAMAIINEPDLLLVDEPIAGMTPKERNKTGELLQKIGQERTVFVVEHDMKFVKNFSSAVTVMHEGRIICRGDFADVVNNQEVIEIYLGRQE
;
A
#
# COMPACT_ATOMS: atom_id res chain seq x y z
N MET A 1 -19.96 11.49 -3.36
CA MET A 1 -20.32 10.19 -3.98
C MET A 1 -20.32 9.13 -2.89
N GLN A 2 -21.47 8.54 -2.57
CA GLN A 2 -21.52 7.42 -1.63
C GLN A 2 -20.89 6.20 -2.32
N VAL A 3 -19.92 5.57 -1.65
CA VAL A 3 -19.26 4.37 -2.16
C VAL A 3 -20.08 3.17 -1.73
N GLU A 4 -20.59 2.42 -2.68
CA GLU A 4 -21.22 1.12 -2.38
C GLU A 4 -20.13 0.13 -1.93
N ASN A 5 -20.32 -0.48 -0.77
CA ASN A 5 -19.43 -1.49 -0.19
C ASN A 5 -17.95 -1.05 -0.06
N PRO A 6 -17.64 -0.02 0.75
CA PRO A 6 -16.26 0.41 0.97
C PRO A 6 -15.40 -0.69 1.61
N ILE A 7 -14.15 -0.79 1.14
CA ILE A 7 -13.17 -1.69 1.75
C ILE A 7 -12.68 -1.14 3.10
N VAL A 8 -12.50 0.19 3.17
CA VAL A 8 -12.12 0.92 4.39
C VAL A 8 -12.92 2.21 4.45
N SER A 9 -13.50 2.47 5.62
CA SER A 9 -14.14 3.74 5.98
C SER A 9 -13.40 4.39 7.14
N LEU A 10 -13.09 5.66 6.99
CA LEU A 10 -12.57 6.53 8.04
C LEU A 10 -13.70 7.46 8.49
N HIS A 11 -13.98 7.54 9.78
CA HIS A 11 -15.01 8.39 10.36
C HIS A 11 -14.38 9.31 11.39
N GLN A 12 -14.27 10.60 11.07
CA GLN A 12 -13.73 11.65 11.94
C GLN A 12 -12.36 11.29 12.56
N VAL A 13 -11.48 10.69 11.74
CA VAL A 13 -10.18 10.22 12.21
C VAL A 13 -9.25 11.41 12.45
N GLU A 14 -8.69 11.47 13.67
CA GLU A 14 -7.63 12.40 14.03
C GLU A 14 -6.38 11.62 14.46
N VAL A 15 -5.20 12.10 14.04
CA VAL A 15 -3.88 11.66 14.53
C VAL A 15 -3.10 12.88 14.97
N ASN A 16 -2.61 12.84 16.19
CA ASN A 16 -1.85 13.93 16.79
C ASN A 16 -0.48 13.41 17.24
N PHE A 17 0.59 14.08 16.81
CA PHE A 17 1.95 13.86 17.27
C PHE A 17 2.41 15.12 18.02
N ASP A 18 2.43 15.06 19.35
CA ASP A 18 2.92 16.14 20.25
C ASP A 18 2.35 17.54 19.92
N GLY A 19 1.04 17.60 19.64
CA GLY A 19 0.33 18.84 19.30
C GLY A 19 0.19 19.08 17.79
N TYR A 20 0.94 18.40 16.93
CA TYR A 20 0.78 18.50 15.48
C TYR A 20 -0.27 17.50 14.99
N LYS A 21 -1.34 18.01 14.38
CA LYS A 21 -2.40 17.16 13.78
C LYS A 21 -2.00 16.68 12.39
N ALA A 22 -1.38 15.53 12.31
CA ALA A 22 -0.99 14.91 11.04
C ALA A 22 -2.18 14.39 10.22
N VAL A 23 -3.29 14.02 10.88
CA VAL A 23 -4.59 13.74 10.29
C VAL A 23 -5.63 14.48 11.12
N ASN A 24 -6.50 15.25 10.46
CA ASN A 24 -7.39 16.19 11.11
C ASN A 24 -8.83 16.05 10.59
N ASP A 25 -9.66 15.35 11.37
CA ASP A 25 -11.09 15.12 11.12
C ASP A 25 -11.38 14.50 9.74
N VAL A 26 -10.64 13.44 9.39
CA VAL A 26 -10.80 12.77 8.10
C VAL A 26 -11.99 11.82 8.13
N THR A 27 -12.95 12.08 7.22
CA THR A 27 -14.08 11.19 6.94
C THR A 27 -14.09 10.86 5.45
N ILE A 28 -13.89 9.57 5.11
CA ILE A 28 -13.85 9.11 3.72
C ILE A 28 -14.14 7.61 3.64
N ASP A 29 -14.88 7.22 2.60
CA ASP A 29 -15.10 5.83 2.23
C ASP A 29 -14.24 5.47 1.01
N PHE A 30 -13.41 4.46 1.12
CA PHE A 30 -12.60 3.96 0.01
C PHE A 30 -13.27 2.74 -0.64
N PRO A 31 -13.49 2.75 -1.96
CA PRO A 31 -14.13 1.63 -2.65
C PRO A 31 -13.26 0.39 -2.69
N ALA A 32 -13.91 -0.76 -2.78
CA ALA A 32 -13.24 -2.02 -3.07
C ALA A 32 -12.77 -2.07 -4.52
N LYS A 33 -11.68 -2.80 -4.76
CA LYS A 33 -11.00 -3.01 -6.05
C LYS A 33 -10.48 -1.72 -6.69
N GLY A 34 -9.53 -1.90 -7.59
CA GLY A 34 -8.85 -0.79 -8.28
C GLY A 34 -7.61 -0.27 -7.58
N VAL A 35 -6.93 0.65 -8.25
CA VAL A 35 -5.74 1.35 -7.74
C VAL A 35 -6.13 2.77 -7.35
N HIS A 36 -6.16 3.01 -6.04
CA HIS A 36 -6.55 4.30 -5.45
C HIS A 36 -5.31 5.06 -5.00
N PHE A 37 -5.07 6.20 -5.62
CA PHE A 37 -3.95 7.04 -5.25
C PHE A 37 -4.33 8.06 -4.18
N ILE A 38 -3.43 8.25 -3.22
CA ILE A 38 -3.49 9.30 -2.23
C ILE A 38 -2.32 10.24 -2.53
N ILE A 39 -2.62 11.45 -2.98
CA ILE A 39 -1.64 12.47 -3.37
C ILE A 39 -1.73 13.68 -2.45
N GLY A 40 -0.72 14.53 -2.53
CA GLY A 40 -0.65 15.76 -1.74
C GLY A 40 0.80 16.12 -1.43
N PRO A 41 1.06 17.32 -0.91
CA PRO A 41 2.39 17.74 -0.53
C PRO A 41 2.99 16.91 0.61
N ASN A 42 4.31 17.09 0.84
CA ASN A 42 4.97 16.47 2.00
C ASN A 42 4.36 17.02 3.29
N GLY A 43 4.16 16.14 4.26
CA GLY A 43 3.47 16.49 5.51
C GLY A 43 1.94 16.53 5.43
N ALA A 44 1.32 16.27 4.27
CA ALA A 44 -0.15 16.27 4.13
C ALA A 44 -0.89 15.16 4.90
N GLY A 45 -0.19 14.20 5.52
CA GLY A 45 -0.79 13.11 6.29
C GLY A 45 -1.01 11.81 5.52
N LYS A 46 -0.55 11.71 4.26
CA LYS A 46 -0.75 10.53 3.39
C LYS A 46 -0.25 9.22 4.00
N THR A 47 1.03 9.16 4.36
CA THR A 47 1.65 8.00 5.01
C THR A 47 1.00 7.70 6.36
N THR A 48 0.60 8.74 7.10
CA THR A 48 -0.08 8.61 8.39
C THR A 48 -1.44 7.89 8.25
N ILE A 49 -2.21 8.16 7.20
CA ILE A 49 -3.46 7.43 6.93
C ILE A 49 -3.16 5.94 6.68
N LEU A 50 -2.14 5.61 5.89
CA LEU A 50 -1.74 4.22 5.69
C LEU A 50 -1.27 3.57 7.00
N ASP A 51 -0.55 4.33 7.86
CA ASP A 51 -0.09 3.87 9.17
C ASP A 51 -1.27 3.58 10.13
N VAL A 52 -2.32 4.38 10.09
CA VAL A 52 -3.55 4.14 10.87
C VAL A 52 -4.28 2.89 10.38
N ILE A 53 -4.45 2.73 9.06
CA ILE A 53 -5.14 1.58 8.47
C ILE A 53 -4.39 0.28 8.78
N CYS A 54 -3.06 0.26 8.78
CA CYS A 54 -2.29 -0.94 9.12
C CYS A 54 -2.00 -1.11 10.62
N GLY A 55 -2.53 -0.23 11.49
CA GLY A 55 -2.43 -0.31 12.95
C GLY A 55 -1.06 0.07 13.52
N ARG A 56 -0.19 0.69 12.72
CA ARG A 56 1.12 1.18 13.18
C ARG A 56 1.01 2.46 13.99
N VAL A 57 0.06 3.30 13.64
CA VAL A 57 -0.29 4.51 14.37
C VAL A 57 -1.73 4.39 14.84
N LYS A 58 -1.97 4.74 16.11
CA LYS A 58 -3.33 4.77 16.66
C LYS A 58 -3.99 6.11 16.36
N ALA A 59 -5.25 6.06 15.95
CA ALA A 59 -6.08 7.26 15.89
C ALA A 59 -6.31 7.83 17.29
N ALA A 60 -6.13 9.13 17.46
CA ALA A 60 -6.46 9.83 18.71
C ALA A 60 -7.98 9.96 18.89
N LYS A 61 -8.71 10.11 17.75
CA LYS A 61 -10.17 10.11 17.69
C LYS A 61 -10.65 9.45 16.42
N GLY A 62 -11.95 9.17 16.36
CA GLY A 62 -12.63 8.59 15.22
C GLY A 62 -12.54 7.08 15.14
N LYS A 63 -13.02 6.55 14.02
CA LYS A 63 -13.11 5.11 13.78
C LYS A 63 -12.56 4.76 12.41
N VAL A 64 -11.92 3.59 12.32
CA VAL A 64 -11.52 2.97 11.05
C VAL A 64 -12.26 1.66 10.93
N VAL A 65 -13.12 1.56 9.94
CA VAL A 65 -13.97 0.36 9.70
C VAL A 65 -13.48 -0.35 8.45
N TYR A 66 -13.16 -1.63 8.58
CA TYR A 66 -12.74 -2.50 7.49
C TYR A 66 -13.88 -3.40 7.04
N GLN A 67 -14.11 -3.47 5.71
CA GLN A 67 -15.18 -4.26 5.08
C GLN A 67 -16.56 -4.04 5.74
N GLN A 68 -16.88 -2.80 6.17
CA GLN A 68 -18.13 -2.41 6.82
C GLN A 68 -18.49 -3.20 8.11
N LYS A 69 -17.58 -4.03 8.60
CA LYS A 69 -17.89 -4.98 9.67
C LYS A 69 -17.02 -4.84 10.91
N ARG A 70 -15.78 -4.38 10.76
CA ARG A 70 -14.79 -4.46 11.84
C ARG A 70 -14.10 -3.14 12.08
N GLU A 71 -14.21 -2.63 13.27
CA GLU A 71 -13.39 -1.51 13.74
C GLU A 71 -11.96 -1.99 13.98
N ILE A 72 -11.00 -1.35 13.32
CA ILE A 72 -9.60 -1.79 13.33
C ILE A 72 -8.63 -0.80 14.01
N GLN A 73 -9.05 0.44 14.31
CA GLN A 73 -8.18 1.52 14.83
C GLN A 73 -7.43 1.17 16.14
N ASN A 74 -7.90 0.18 16.90
CA ASN A 74 -7.28 -0.27 18.15
C ASN A 74 -6.64 -1.65 18.05
N LEU A 75 -6.61 -2.24 16.87
CA LEU A 75 -6.00 -3.55 16.67
C LEU A 75 -4.48 -3.43 16.49
N LYS A 76 -3.77 -4.48 16.89
CA LYS A 76 -2.33 -4.61 16.62
C LYS A 76 -2.09 -4.95 15.15
N PRO A 77 -0.96 -4.51 14.55
CA PRO A 77 -0.63 -4.78 13.15
C PRO A 77 -0.75 -6.26 12.76
N GLU A 78 -0.33 -7.18 13.63
CA GLU A 78 -0.39 -8.61 13.34
C GLU A 78 -1.83 -9.10 13.11
N LYS A 79 -2.80 -8.57 13.88
CA LYS A 79 -4.22 -8.89 13.69
C LYS A 79 -4.76 -8.32 12.39
N ILE A 80 -4.35 -7.12 12.03
CA ILE A 80 -4.76 -6.43 10.79
C ILE A 80 -4.24 -7.17 9.55
N VAL A 81 -2.99 -7.63 9.58
CA VAL A 81 -2.42 -8.46 8.50
C VAL A 81 -3.21 -9.76 8.33
N HIS A 82 -3.60 -10.42 9.41
CA HIS A 82 -4.42 -11.65 9.36
C HIS A 82 -5.84 -11.40 8.84
N MET A 83 -6.31 -10.15 8.85
CA MET A 83 -7.59 -9.76 8.28
C MET A 83 -7.55 -9.48 6.78
N GLY A 84 -6.37 -9.57 6.15
CA GLY A 84 -6.20 -9.34 4.72
C GLY A 84 -5.74 -7.93 4.35
N ILE A 85 -5.16 -7.16 5.26
CA ILE A 85 -4.52 -5.88 4.97
C ILE A 85 -3.00 -6.09 4.99
N SER A 86 -2.34 -5.86 3.86
CA SER A 86 -0.89 -5.94 3.74
C SER A 86 -0.28 -4.58 3.38
N ARG A 87 0.95 -4.34 3.81
CA ARG A 87 1.66 -3.10 3.52
C ARG A 87 3.08 -3.35 3.01
N LYS A 88 3.41 -2.70 1.90
CA LYS A 88 4.78 -2.47 1.47
C LYS A 88 5.24 -1.14 2.08
N PHE A 89 6.27 -1.20 2.93
CA PHE A 89 6.80 -0.02 3.60
C PHE A 89 7.78 0.75 2.69
N GLN A 90 8.02 2.01 3.00
CA GLN A 90 8.98 2.86 2.30
C GLN A 90 10.44 2.37 2.47
N ASN A 91 10.80 1.92 3.69
CA ASN A 91 12.12 1.32 3.92
C ASN A 91 12.12 -0.15 3.47
N PRO A 92 13.22 -0.62 2.81
CA PRO A 92 13.33 -1.99 2.37
C PRO A 92 13.14 -2.99 3.50
N THR A 93 12.23 -3.96 3.26
CA THR A 93 11.90 -5.02 4.23
C THR A 93 12.48 -6.37 3.83
N ILE A 94 13.27 -6.41 2.74
CA ILE A 94 13.96 -7.63 2.29
C ILE A 94 15.12 -7.97 3.21
N PHE A 95 15.43 -9.25 3.30
CA PHE A 95 16.64 -9.77 3.94
C PHE A 95 17.75 -9.87 2.90
N PRO A 96 18.67 -8.90 2.80
CA PRO A 96 19.58 -8.77 1.65
C PRO A 96 20.60 -9.90 1.53
N THR A 97 20.88 -10.60 2.61
CA THR A 97 21.77 -11.77 2.65
C THR A 97 21.08 -13.09 2.26
N GLN A 98 19.76 -13.06 2.15
CA GLN A 98 18.98 -14.25 1.78
C GLN A 98 18.65 -14.24 0.28
N THR A 99 18.36 -15.42 -0.28
CA THR A 99 17.89 -15.49 -1.67
C THR A 99 16.49 -14.90 -1.82
N VAL A 100 16.12 -14.57 -3.06
CA VAL A 100 14.74 -14.16 -3.41
C VAL A 100 13.74 -15.20 -2.91
N TYR A 101 14.00 -16.49 -3.15
CA TYR A 101 13.15 -17.59 -2.66
C TYR A 101 13.02 -17.62 -1.13
N GLN A 102 14.13 -17.39 -0.42
CA GLN A 102 14.11 -17.38 1.05
C GLN A 102 13.28 -16.22 1.61
N ASN A 103 13.38 -15.03 0.99
CA ASN A 103 12.52 -13.90 1.31
C ASN A 103 11.03 -14.24 1.13
N MET A 104 10.66 -14.82 -0.01
CA MET A 104 9.29 -15.28 -0.29
C MET A 104 8.81 -16.34 0.69
N LYS A 105 9.70 -17.29 1.06
CA LYS A 105 9.41 -18.31 2.08
C LYS A 105 9.09 -17.68 3.43
N LEU A 106 9.84 -16.68 3.86
CA LEU A 106 9.58 -15.97 5.11
C LEU A 106 8.21 -15.24 5.05
N ALA A 107 7.91 -14.57 3.95
CA ALA A 107 6.66 -13.86 3.77
C ALA A 107 5.43 -14.79 3.82
N ILE A 108 5.46 -15.94 3.16
CA ILE A 108 4.33 -16.89 3.13
C ILE A 108 4.12 -17.59 4.47
N ILE A 109 5.18 -17.76 5.27
CA ILE A 109 5.08 -18.35 6.60
C ILE A 109 4.56 -17.32 7.60
N SER A 110 5.00 -16.06 7.53
CA SER A 110 4.60 -14.99 8.46
C SER A 110 3.10 -14.69 8.46
N GLY A 111 2.39 -15.03 7.39
CA GLY A 111 0.92 -14.99 7.35
C GLY A 111 0.20 -16.03 8.21
N LYS A 112 0.92 -16.88 8.95
CA LYS A 112 0.35 -17.93 9.81
C LYS A 112 0.63 -17.64 11.29
N SER A 113 -0.12 -18.33 12.19
CA SER A 113 0.07 -18.24 13.65
C SER A 113 1.53 -18.51 14.06
N PRO A 114 2.08 -17.81 15.07
CA PRO A 114 3.45 -17.97 15.57
C PRO A 114 3.83 -19.42 15.92
N PHE A 115 2.88 -20.22 16.35
CA PHE A 115 3.07 -21.64 16.68
C PHE A 115 3.53 -22.48 15.47
N TRP A 116 3.10 -22.13 14.25
CA TRP A 116 3.47 -22.82 13.03
C TRP A 116 4.91 -22.53 12.57
N TYR A 117 5.54 -21.43 13.02
CA TYR A 117 6.96 -21.16 12.77
C TYR A 117 7.89 -22.23 13.34
N LEU A 118 7.52 -22.78 14.51
CA LEU A 118 8.32 -23.79 15.19
C LEU A 118 8.20 -25.18 14.56
N VAL A 119 7.11 -25.45 13.84
CA VAL A 119 6.78 -26.79 13.33
C VAL A 119 6.98 -26.92 11.83
N GLN A 120 6.77 -25.85 11.04
CA GLN A 120 6.78 -25.92 9.57
C GLN A 120 8.14 -25.51 8.98
N THR A 121 9.12 -26.41 9.00
CA THR A 121 10.44 -26.20 8.37
C THR A 121 10.41 -26.37 6.85
N LYS A 122 9.42 -27.07 6.30
CA LYS A 122 9.28 -27.34 4.86
C LYS A 122 7.99 -26.77 4.29
N LEU A 123 8.09 -26.09 3.14
CA LEU A 123 6.92 -25.62 2.39
C LEU A 123 6.22 -26.80 1.71
N THR A 124 4.89 -26.73 1.65
CA THR A 124 4.09 -27.65 0.82
C THR A 124 4.33 -27.38 -0.66
N ASN A 125 4.01 -28.35 -1.52
CA ASN A 125 4.12 -28.15 -2.98
C ASN A 125 3.23 -26.99 -3.47
N LYS A 126 2.02 -26.82 -2.90
CA LYS A 126 1.12 -25.69 -3.20
C LYS A 126 1.77 -24.34 -2.88
N GLN A 127 2.46 -24.24 -1.73
CA GLN A 127 3.15 -23.00 -1.35
C GLN A 127 4.35 -22.70 -2.24
N LYS A 128 5.11 -23.73 -2.65
CA LYS A 128 6.23 -23.56 -3.60
C LYS A 128 5.72 -23.07 -4.95
N HIS A 129 4.66 -23.68 -5.47
CA HIS A 129 4.05 -23.28 -6.75
C HIS A 129 3.55 -21.83 -6.68
N LYS A 130 2.89 -21.45 -5.59
CA LYS A 130 2.42 -20.07 -5.37
C LYS A 130 3.58 -19.07 -5.35
N ILE A 131 4.73 -19.42 -4.75
CA ILE A 131 5.93 -18.56 -4.79
C ILE A 131 6.37 -18.38 -6.24
N ASP A 132 6.43 -19.46 -7.00
CA ASP A 132 6.88 -19.43 -8.40
C ASP A 132 5.93 -18.58 -9.27
N GLU A 133 4.62 -18.75 -9.12
CA GLU A 133 3.60 -17.94 -9.81
C GLU A 133 3.73 -16.44 -9.50
N VAL A 134 3.90 -16.09 -8.22
CA VAL A 134 4.06 -14.69 -7.83
C VAL A 134 5.37 -14.11 -8.37
N LEU A 135 6.48 -14.84 -8.28
CA LEU A 135 7.77 -14.40 -8.83
C LEU A 135 7.73 -14.26 -10.36
N ASP A 136 7.04 -15.17 -11.05
CA ASP A 136 6.86 -15.11 -12.51
C ASP A 136 6.07 -13.87 -12.93
N SER A 137 4.99 -13.58 -12.21
CA SER A 137 4.16 -12.40 -12.48
C SER A 137 4.89 -11.05 -12.37
N LEU A 138 6.04 -11.04 -11.71
CA LEU A 138 6.92 -9.88 -11.50
C LEU A 138 8.25 -9.96 -12.24
N ASP A 139 8.45 -10.95 -13.14
CA ASP A 139 9.70 -11.26 -13.82
C ASP A 139 10.89 -11.47 -12.85
N LEU A 140 10.62 -12.00 -11.68
CA LEU A 140 11.63 -12.33 -10.67
C LEU A 140 11.95 -13.82 -10.61
N LEU A 141 11.25 -14.68 -11.35
CA LEU A 141 11.44 -16.13 -11.31
C LEU A 141 12.87 -16.55 -11.67
N LEU A 142 13.48 -15.90 -12.67
CA LEU A 142 14.88 -16.14 -13.06
C LEU A 142 15.88 -15.81 -11.94
N TYR A 143 15.51 -14.91 -11.03
CA TYR A 143 16.33 -14.49 -9.90
C TYR A 143 16.03 -15.26 -8.61
N LYS A 144 15.19 -16.29 -8.67
CA LYS A 144 14.73 -17.07 -7.51
C LYS A 144 15.87 -17.53 -6.58
N SER A 145 16.99 -17.94 -7.14
CA SER A 145 18.17 -18.40 -6.39
C SER A 145 19.22 -17.32 -6.13
N ALA A 146 19.03 -16.12 -6.67
CA ALA A 146 19.95 -15.01 -6.48
C ALA A 146 19.83 -14.44 -5.05
N ILE A 147 20.95 -13.96 -4.51
CA ILE A 147 20.95 -13.19 -3.26
C ILE A 147 20.21 -11.88 -3.49
N SER A 148 19.20 -11.59 -2.68
CA SER A 148 18.33 -10.44 -2.90
C SER A 148 19.04 -9.09 -2.79
N GLY A 149 20.17 -9.03 -2.07
CA GLY A 149 21.03 -7.85 -2.02
C GLY A 149 21.64 -7.46 -3.35
N SER A 150 21.85 -8.43 -4.29
CA SER A 150 22.42 -8.19 -5.62
C SER A 150 21.41 -7.72 -6.67
N LEU A 151 20.11 -7.72 -6.36
CA LEU A 151 19.07 -7.23 -7.25
C LEU A 151 19.20 -5.72 -7.50
N SER A 152 18.75 -5.26 -8.68
CA SER A 152 18.59 -3.83 -8.95
C SER A 152 17.61 -3.20 -7.95
N HIS A 153 17.61 -1.87 -7.86
CA HIS A 153 16.69 -1.16 -6.97
C HIS A 153 15.23 -1.49 -7.30
N GLY A 154 14.85 -1.42 -8.58
CA GLY A 154 13.51 -1.78 -9.02
C GLY A 154 13.12 -3.23 -8.73
N GLN A 155 14.05 -4.18 -8.96
CA GLN A 155 13.82 -5.58 -8.63
C GLN A 155 13.62 -5.81 -7.11
N LYS A 156 14.33 -5.07 -6.25
CA LYS A 156 14.11 -5.11 -4.80
C LYS A 156 12.71 -4.62 -4.43
N GLN A 157 12.26 -3.54 -5.04
CA GLN A 157 10.90 -3.03 -4.85
C GLN A 157 9.83 -4.05 -5.30
N TRP A 158 10.04 -4.72 -6.44
CA TRP A 158 9.14 -5.78 -6.90
C TRP A 158 9.15 -6.99 -5.98
N LEU A 159 10.31 -7.37 -5.41
CA LEU A 159 10.36 -8.43 -4.41
C LEU A 159 9.54 -8.07 -3.15
N GLU A 160 9.59 -6.82 -2.71
CA GLU A 160 8.77 -6.35 -1.58
C GLU A 160 7.28 -6.41 -1.89
N ILE A 161 6.87 -6.03 -3.11
CA ILE A 161 5.48 -6.18 -3.56
C ILE A 161 5.11 -7.67 -3.59
N ALA A 162 5.99 -8.54 -4.13
CA ALA A 162 5.79 -9.99 -4.12
C ALA A 162 5.56 -10.54 -2.72
N MET A 163 6.38 -10.13 -1.76
CA MET A 163 6.25 -10.52 -0.35
C MET A 163 4.95 -10.02 0.27
N ALA A 164 4.49 -8.83 -0.12
CA ALA A 164 3.25 -8.25 0.40
C ALA A 164 2.00 -8.95 -0.16
N ILE A 165 2.04 -9.43 -1.43
CA ILE A 165 0.87 -10.05 -2.09
C ILE A 165 0.80 -11.57 -1.95
N ILE A 166 1.89 -12.25 -1.52
CA ILE A 166 1.96 -13.72 -1.46
C ILE A 166 0.85 -14.34 -0.60
N ASN A 167 0.38 -13.63 0.41
CA ASN A 167 -0.71 -14.06 1.28
C ASN A 167 -2.09 -13.60 0.81
N GLU A 168 -2.20 -13.10 -0.42
CA GLU A 168 -3.45 -12.70 -1.07
C GLU A 168 -4.29 -11.71 -0.24
N PRO A 169 -3.74 -10.54 0.11
CA PRO A 169 -4.49 -9.56 0.88
C PRO A 169 -5.65 -8.99 0.06
N ASP A 170 -6.75 -8.64 0.73
CA ASP A 170 -7.87 -7.91 0.10
C ASP A 170 -7.51 -6.43 -0.14
N LEU A 171 -6.64 -5.89 0.73
CA LEU A 171 -6.13 -4.52 0.65
C LEU A 171 -4.61 -4.49 0.73
N LEU A 172 -3.98 -3.97 -0.31
CA LEU A 172 -2.54 -3.70 -0.39
C LEU A 172 -2.28 -2.20 -0.23
N LEU A 173 -1.48 -1.84 0.76
CA LEU A 173 -1.02 -0.47 1.00
C LEU A 173 0.41 -0.32 0.48
N VAL A 174 0.66 0.64 -0.39
CA VAL A 174 1.97 0.85 -1.03
C VAL A 174 2.38 2.31 -0.89
N ASP A 175 3.55 2.54 -0.34
CA ASP A 175 4.10 3.88 -0.11
C ASP A 175 5.29 4.10 -1.05
N GLU A 176 5.17 5.08 -1.96
CA GLU A 176 6.16 5.50 -2.97
C GLU A 176 6.79 4.33 -3.75
N PRO A 177 6.00 3.49 -4.45
CA PRO A 177 6.49 2.28 -5.10
C PRO A 177 7.51 2.51 -6.22
N ILE A 178 7.56 3.70 -6.82
CA ILE A 178 8.39 3.99 -8.00
C ILE A 178 9.61 4.86 -7.68
N ALA A 179 9.87 5.16 -6.40
CA ALA A 179 11.02 5.96 -6.01
C ALA A 179 12.32 5.33 -6.49
N GLY A 180 13.18 6.13 -7.15
CA GLY A 180 14.48 5.67 -7.67
C GLY A 180 14.44 4.70 -8.87
N MET A 181 13.26 4.46 -9.46
CA MET A 181 13.11 3.59 -10.63
C MET A 181 13.33 4.32 -11.95
N THR A 182 13.85 3.59 -12.94
CA THR A 182 13.90 4.03 -14.34
C THR A 182 12.48 4.16 -14.93
N PRO A 183 12.27 4.94 -16.01
CA PRO A 183 10.96 5.06 -16.65
C PRO A 183 10.32 3.70 -17.05
N LYS A 184 11.13 2.75 -17.51
CA LYS A 184 10.67 1.41 -17.86
C LYS A 184 10.19 0.62 -16.65
N GLU A 185 10.93 0.69 -15.54
CA GLU A 185 10.56 0.03 -14.28
C GLU A 185 9.30 0.65 -13.68
N ARG A 186 9.13 2.00 -13.74
CA ARG A 186 7.92 2.69 -13.29
C ARG A 186 6.69 2.21 -14.04
N ASN A 187 6.76 2.17 -15.39
CA ASN A 187 5.64 1.71 -16.21
C ASN A 187 5.23 0.28 -15.87
N LYS A 188 6.23 -0.62 -15.76
CA LYS A 188 6.00 -2.00 -15.35
C LYS A 188 5.39 -2.12 -13.95
N THR A 189 5.84 -1.30 -12.99
CA THR A 189 5.25 -1.25 -11.64
C THR A 189 3.79 -0.81 -11.71
N GLY A 190 3.46 0.19 -12.53
CA GLY A 190 2.08 0.63 -12.72
C GLY A 190 1.18 -0.46 -13.31
N GLU A 191 1.62 -1.15 -14.36
CA GLU A 191 0.91 -2.28 -14.96
C GLU A 191 0.68 -3.42 -13.95
N LEU A 192 1.69 -3.72 -13.12
CA LEU A 192 1.58 -4.69 -12.05
C LEU A 192 0.51 -4.29 -11.02
N LEU A 193 0.54 -3.03 -10.54
CA LEU A 193 -0.43 -2.54 -9.57
C LEU A 193 -1.85 -2.55 -10.15
N GLN A 194 -2.02 -2.23 -11.44
CA GLN A 194 -3.31 -2.35 -12.12
C GLN A 194 -3.78 -3.81 -12.20
N LYS A 195 -2.89 -4.74 -12.54
CA LYS A 195 -3.22 -6.18 -12.57
C LYS A 195 -3.69 -6.66 -11.18
N ILE A 196 -3.00 -6.26 -10.12
CA ILE A 196 -3.42 -6.56 -8.74
C ILE A 196 -4.77 -5.90 -8.44
N GLY A 197 -4.97 -4.66 -8.88
CA GLY A 197 -6.19 -3.87 -8.69
C GLY A 197 -7.45 -4.45 -9.34
N GLN A 198 -7.32 -5.29 -10.38
CA GLN A 198 -8.47 -5.96 -11.00
C GLN A 198 -9.21 -6.89 -10.02
N GLU A 199 -8.48 -7.55 -9.14
CA GLU A 199 -9.04 -8.51 -8.19
C GLU A 199 -9.11 -7.97 -6.76
N ARG A 200 -8.22 -7.05 -6.40
CA ARG A 200 -7.97 -6.56 -5.04
C ARG A 200 -8.00 -5.03 -4.98
N THR A 201 -7.95 -4.49 -3.79
CA THR A 201 -7.80 -3.05 -3.60
C THR A 201 -6.34 -2.71 -3.38
N VAL A 202 -5.84 -1.68 -4.06
CA VAL A 202 -4.49 -1.16 -3.87
C VAL A 202 -4.56 0.33 -3.54
N PHE A 203 -4.00 0.73 -2.39
CA PHE A 203 -3.79 2.13 -2.06
C PHE A 203 -2.33 2.48 -2.31
N VAL A 204 -2.11 3.54 -3.06
CA VAL A 204 -0.79 4.00 -3.44
C VAL A 204 -0.61 5.46 -3.00
N VAL A 205 0.37 5.72 -2.16
CA VAL A 205 0.85 7.08 -1.90
C VAL A 205 1.92 7.39 -2.92
N GLU A 206 1.72 8.44 -3.70
CA GLU A 206 2.66 8.89 -4.74
C GLU A 206 2.59 10.40 -4.94
N HIS A 207 3.62 10.94 -5.57
CA HIS A 207 3.74 12.34 -5.93
C HIS A 207 4.06 12.57 -7.43
N ASP A 208 4.37 11.50 -8.19
CA ASP A 208 4.56 11.56 -9.64
C ASP A 208 3.19 11.61 -10.36
N MET A 209 2.79 12.83 -10.77
CA MET A 209 1.49 13.05 -11.40
C MET A 209 1.31 12.33 -12.72
N LYS A 210 2.41 12.04 -13.47
CA LYS A 210 2.32 11.25 -14.71
C LYS A 210 1.98 9.79 -14.40
N PHE A 211 2.59 9.25 -13.36
CA PHE A 211 2.30 7.89 -12.89
C PHE A 211 0.87 7.78 -12.38
N VAL A 212 0.43 8.73 -11.56
CA VAL A 212 -0.96 8.79 -11.07
C VAL A 212 -1.95 8.84 -12.22
N LYS A 213 -1.74 9.73 -13.20
CA LYS A 213 -2.60 9.86 -14.40
C LYS A 213 -2.77 8.54 -15.14
N ASN A 214 -1.68 7.80 -15.32
CA ASN A 214 -1.69 6.60 -16.17
C ASN A 214 -2.28 5.38 -15.48
N PHE A 215 -2.21 5.30 -14.15
CA PHE A 215 -2.48 4.05 -13.43
C PHE A 215 -3.57 4.14 -12.36
N SER A 216 -4.14 5.33 -12.10
CA SER A 216 -5.19 5.49 -11.08
C SER A 216 -6.57 5.03 -11.57
N SER A 217 -7.31 4.38 -10.67
CA SER A 217 -8.76 4.20 -10.77
C SER A 217 -9.51 5.34 -10.08
N ALA A 218 -8.94 5.89 -9.02
CA ALA A 218 -9.41 7.08 -8.33
C ALA A 218 -8.24 7.76 -7.61
N VAL A 219 -8.37 9.08 -7.40
CA VAL A 219 -7.37 9.91 -6.74
C VAL A 219 -8.03 10.64 -5.57
N THR A 220 -7.37 10.61 -4.42
CA THR A 220 -7.72 11.38 -3.22
C THR A 220 -6.60 12.38 -2.96
N VAL A 221 -6.95 13.65 -2.81
CA VAL A 221 -5.99 14.72 -2.49
C VAL A 221 -6.05 15.03 -1.01
N MET A 222 -4.88 15.06 -0.38
CA MET A 222 -4.71 15.48 1.00
C MET A 222 -3.87 16.75 1.11
N HIS A 223 -4.26 17.61 2.02
CA HIS A 223 -3.51 18.79 2.43
C HIS A 223 -3.72 19.07 3.92
N GLU A 224 -2.64 19.35 4.65
CA GLU A 224 -2.66 19.66 6.10
C GLU A 224 -3.52 18.70 6.95
N GLY A 225 -3.39 17.40 6.68
CA GLY A 225 -4.11 16.35 7.39
C GLY A 225 -5.58 16.20 7.01
N ARG A 226 -6.08 16.90 6.00
CA ARG A 226 -7.48 16.85 5.54
C ARG A 226 -7.60 16.28 4.14
N ILE A 227 -8.77 15.74 3.81
CA ILE A 227 -9.14 15.41 2.44
C ILE A 227 -9.68 16.67 1.78
N ILE A 228 -9.09 17.07 0.66
CA ILE A 228 -9.51 18.21 -0.14
C ILE A 228 -10.57 17.79 -1.15
N CYS A 229 -10.24 16.80 -1.96
CA CYS A 229 -11.19 16.24 -2.92
C CYS A 229 -10.86 14.77 -3.22
N ARG A 230 -11.81 14.12 -3.88
CA ARG A 230 -11.67 12.79 -4.44
C ARG A 230 -12.47 12.67 -5.73
N GLY A 231 -11.89 12.03 -6.72
CA GLY A 231 -12.52 11.81 -8.02
C GLY A 231 -11.62 10.98 -8.94
N ASP A 232 -11.93 10.98 -10.22
CA ASP A 232 -10.96 10.55 -11.21
C ASP A 232 -9.83 11.58 -11.38
N PHE A 233 -8.79 11.22 -12.11
CA PHE A 233 -7.63 12.10 -12.26
C PHE A 233 -8.00 13.44 -12.94
N ALA A 234 -8.90 13.43 -13.91
CA ALA A 234 -9.30 14.64 -14.64
C ALA A 234 -10.07 15.61 -13.75
N ASP A 235 -10.98 15.11 -12.92
CA ASP A 235 -11.74 15.91 -11.94
C ASP A 235 -10.80 16.55 -10.92
N VAL A 236 -9.84 15.78 -10.42
CA VAL A 236 -8.90 16.22 -9.38
C VAL A 236 -7.97 17.33 -9.89
N VAL A 237 -7.42 17.22 -11.09
CA VAL A 237 -6.48 18.23 -11.62
C VAL A 237 -7.18 19.53 -12.03
N ASN A 238 -8.49 19.51 -12.25
CA ASN A 238 -9.31 20.69 -12.55
C ASN A 238 -9.94 21.32 -11.29
N ASN A 239 -9.75 20.73 -10.12
CA ASN A 239 -10.26 21.29 -8.88
C ASN A 239 -9.45 22.55 -8.47
N GLN A 240 -10.16 23.67 -8.26
CA GLN A 240 -9.53 24.97 -7.98
C GLN A 240 -8.63 24.93 -6.74
N GLU A 241 -9.08 24.29 -5.66
CA GLU A 241 -8.32 24.18 -4.41
C GLU A 241 -7.05 23.33 -4.59
N VAL A 242 -7.12 22.28 -5.41
CA VAL A 242 -5.95 21.46 -5.76
C VAL A 242 -4.93 22.26 -6.56
N ILE A 243 -5.40 23.05 -7.54
CA ILE A 243 -4.55 23.93 -8.34
C ILE A 243 -3.80 24.89 -7.42
N GLU A 244 -4.49 25.55 -6.50
CA GLU A 244 -3.89 26.51 -5.56
C GLU A 244 -2.85 25.86 -4.65
N ILE A 245 -3.11 24.66 -4.13
CA ILE A 245 -2.18 23.90 -3.29
C ILE A 245 -0.87 23.55 -4.03
N TYR A 246 -0.96 23.24 -5.34
CA TYR A 246 0.21 22.84 -6.11
C TYR A 246 0.92 24.00 -6.79
N LEU A 247 0.21 25.08 -7.18
CA LEU A 247 0.79 26.28 -7.80
C LEU A 247 1.23 27.33 -6.77
N GLY A 248 0.56 27.44 -5.63
CA GLY A 248 0.89 28.41 -4.57
C GLY A 248 2.21 28.18 -3.85
N ARG A 249 2.98 27.14 -4.23
CA ARG A 249 4.32 26.83 -3.69
C ARG A 249 5.48 27.19 -4.62
N GLN A 250 5.23 28.01 -5.66
CA GLN A 250 6.30 28.50 -6.55
C GLN A 250 6.91 29.84 -6.09
N GLU A 251 6.71 30.23 -4.80
CA GLU A 251 7.43 31.35 -4.19
C GLU A 251 8.48 30.86 -3.17
#